data_8d2991cf1912273a19d139c015091362
#
_entry.id   8d2991cf1912273a19d139c015091362
#
_cell.length_a   1.000
_cell.length_b   1.000
_cell.length_c   1.000
_cell.angle_alpha   90.00
_cell.angle_beta   90.00
_cell.angle_gamma   90.00
#
_symmetry.space_group_name_H-M   'P 1'
#
loop_
_entity.id
_entity.type
_entity.pdbx_description
1 polymer ?
#
loop_
_entity_poly.entity_id
_entity_poly.type
_entity_poly.pdbx_seq_one_letter_code
_entity_poly.pdbx_strand_id
1 'polypeptide(L)'
;LKYGVLEKSIIAILCFLTIHAAPWTLCLEDYSNLYSYDKEIPLNVVEELLHEGDKYVIYKVYFDSVNGERVPALLILPKVKGKIPCIVFLHGYGGSKEDILPLTDLAASEEYALIAIDAEYHGERKEEGKALYSTDIEDSVKSIIQTVIDLRRAVDYIETRPEIDSNRIGYVGGSMGGILGAIFIGVEPRIKAAALLVAGGNMSLMIRESQHPAIPPIREYLRLNNISYEELQSMLDPIDPINFIGNFSPRPVVFHLGKYDRIVPAEAGEQLYKHAGEPKTVYWYDSGHNLPLELVAARVLDFMDKELKGRRPMFYETREFKYWFSRYITSSTITVIVVLLLTYALRRKITSAVRRILAYTRSFQYGG
;
A
#
# COMPACT_ATOMS: atom_id res chain seq x y z
N LEU A 1 28.18 26.53 -59.69
CA LEU A 1 26.85 27.18 -59.39
C LEU A 1 25.71 26.18 -59.10
N LYS A 2 25.92 24.84 -59.28
CA LYS A 2 24.88 23.80 -58.98
C LYS A 2 25.00 23.12 -57.60
N TYR A 3 26.09 23.27 -56.90
CA TYR A 3 26.27 22.64 -55.55
C TYR A 3 25.80 23.52 -54.39
N GLY A 4 25.71 24.85 -54.55
CA GLY A 4 25.30 25.76 -53.48
C GLY A 4 23.80 25.79 -53.18
N VAL A 5 22.95 25.27 -54.06
CA VAL A 5 21.47 25.26 -53.87
C VAL A 5 21.04 24.00 -53.09
N LEU A 6 21.77 22.86 -53.29
CA LEU A 6 21.47 21.60 -52.63
C LEU A 6 21.83 21.65 -51.15
N GLU A 7 22.96 22.26 -50.77
CA GLU A 7 23.39 22.42 -49.39
C GLU A 7 22.45 23.35 -48.59
N LYS A 8 21.97 24.42 -49.15
CA LYS A 8 21.02 25.33 -48.50
C LYS A 8 19.63 24.67 -48.28
N SER A 9 19.23 23.77 -49.18
CA SER A 9 17.98 23.05 -49.06
C SER A 9 18.05 21.93 -48.01
N ILE A 10 19.20 21.24 -47.84
CA ILE A 10 19.43 20.23 -46.83
C ILE A 10 19.52 20.87 -45.43
N ILE A 11 20.18 22.01 -45.29
CA ILE A 11 20.25 22.75 -44.03
C ILE A 11 18.88 23.29 -43.61
N ALA A 12 18.06 23.77 -44.57
CA ALA A 12 16.70 24.23 -44.27
C ALA A 12 15.78 23.06 -43.83
N ILE A 13 15.91 21.87 -44.43
CA ILE A 13 15.16 20.69 -44.04
C ILE A 13 15.61 20.15 -42.66
N LEU A 14 16.90 20.15 -42.35
CA LEU A 14 17.43 19.79 -41.04
C LEU A 14 17.02 20.80 -39.95
N CYS A 15 16.97 22.10 -40.24
CA CYS A 15 16.46 23.10 -39.30
C CYS A 15 14.94 22.96 -39.07
N PHE A 16 14.16 22.57 -40.12
CA PHE A 16 12.72 22.34 -39.95
C PHE A 16 12.41 21.06 -39.16
N LEU A 17 13.27 20.03 -39.22
CA LEU A 17 13.12 18.79 -38.45
C LEU A 17 13.56 18.95 -36.99
N THR A 18 14.43 19.91 -36.68
CA THR A 18 14.84 20.19 -35.29
C THR A 18 13.87 21.10 -34.52
N ILE A 19 13.01 21.86 -35.20
CA ILE A 19 12.03 22.72 -34.54
C ILE A 19 10.75 21.99 -34.13
N HIS A 20 10.50 20.75 -34.66
CA HIS A 20 9.32 19.95 -34.32
C HIS A 20 9.56 18.86 -33.29
N ALA A 21 10.73 18.77 -32.71
CA ALA A 21 11.05 17.88 -31.60
C ALA A 21 11.25 18.67 -30.27
N ALA A 22 10.47 19.72 -30.05
CA ALA A 22 10.24 20.16 -28.69
C ALA A 22 9.45 19.00 -28.00
N PRO A 23 9.98 18.32 -26.97
CA PRO A 23 9.15 17.46 -26.20
C PRO A 23 8.00 18.30 -25.69
N TRP A 24 6.78 17.91 -25.99
CA TRP A 24 5.61 18.34 -25.26
C TRP A 24 5.79 17.78 -23.86
N THR A 25 6.62 18.39 -23.06
CA THR A 25 6.55 18.26 -21.61
C THR A 25 5.17 18.85 -21.27
N LEU A 26 4.16 18.00 -21.20
CA LEU A 26 2.99 18.28 -20.42
C LEU A 26 3.54 18.77 -19.08
N CYS A 27 3.43 20.06 -18.81
CA CYS A 27 3.68 20.62 -17.50
C CYS A 27 2.56 20.03 -16.65
N LEU A 28 2.82 18.86 -16.03
CA LEU A 28 1.93 18.33 -15.01
C LEU A 28 1.91 19.40 -13.93
N GLU A 29 0.74 19.97 -13.67
CA GLU A 29 0.59 20.89 -12.55
C GLU A 29 1.03 20.19 -11.29
N ASP A 30 1.96 20.80 -10.56
CA ASP A 30 2.44 20.24 -9.29
C ASP A 30 1.49 20.65 -8.16
N TYR A 31 0.56 19.79 -7.85
CA TYR A 31 -0.39 19.98 -6.76
C TYR A 31 0.21 19.73 -5.36
N SER A 32 1.48 19.33 -5.25
CA SER A 32 2.12 19.01 -3.96
C SER A 32 2.10 20.18 -2.98
N ASN A 33 2.11 21.42 -3.49
CA ASN A 33 2.03 22.62 -2.66
C ASN A 33 0.72 22.73 -1.86
N LEU A 34 -0.39 22.14 -2.33
CA LEU A 34 -1.68 22.15 -1.63
C LEU A 34 -1.62 21.38 -0.28
N TYR A 35 -0.65 20.50 -0.15
CA TYR A 35 -0.42 19.68 1.04
C TYR A 35 0.66 20.24 1.96
N SER A 36 1.23 21.41 1.62
CA SER A 36 2.25 22.07 2.42
C SER A 36 1.60 22.76 3.63
N TYR A 37 2.30 22.73 4.76
CA TYR A 37 1.89 23.39 5.98
C TYR A 37 3.10 23.88 6.77
N ASP A 38 2.88 24.81 7.68
CA ASP A 38 3.89 25.27 8.62
C ASP A 38 4.08 24.22 9.73
N LYS A 39 5.26 23.60 9.79
CA LYS A 39 5.61 22.61 10.81
C LYS A 39 5.75 23.21 12.21
N GLU A 40 5.93 24.51 12.33
CA GLU A 40 6.04 25.20 13.62
C GLU A 40 4.69 25.35 14.33
N ILE A 41 3.56 25.05 13.65
CA ILE A 41 2.25 24.99 14.30
C ILE A 41 2.30 23.94 15.41
N PRO A 42 2.06 24.32 16.69
CA PRO A 42 2.12 23.39 17.81
C PRO A 42 1.13 22.22 17.65
N LEU A 43 1.56 21.02 18.01
CA LEU A 43 0.69 19.83 18.01
C LEU A 43 -0.30 19.83 19.18
N ASN A 44 -0.04 20.53 20.26
CA ASN A 44 -0.88 20.58 21.47
C ASN A 44 -1.43 19.18 21.84
N VAL A 45 -0.53 18.20 21.91
CA VAL A 45 -0.87 16.78 22.08
C VAL A 45 -1.57 16.54 23.42
N VAL A 46 -2.67 15.79 23.37
CA VAL A 46 -3.32 15.20 24.54
C VAL A 46 -3.35 13.69 24.36
N GLU A 47 -2.81 12.96 25.33
CA GLU A 47 -2.80 11.50 25.34
C GLU A 47 -3.66 10.98 26.51
N GLU A 48 -4.55 10.06 26.20
CA GLU A 48 -5.36 9.34 27.18
C GLU A 48 -5.00 7.86 27.12
N LEU A 49 -4.62 7.28 28.26
CA LEU A 49 -4.32 5.87 28.37
C LEU A 49 -5.62 5.07 28.32
N LEU A 50 -5.87 4.32 27.24
CA LEU A 50 -7.04 3.46 27.11
C LEU A 50 -6.81 2.05 27.64
N HIS A 51 -5.60 1.51 27.43
CA HIS A 51 -5.25 0.16 27.84
C HIS A 51 -3.77 0.06 28.16
N GLU A 52 -3.45 -0.64 29.27
CA GLU A 52 -2.09 -1.02 29.62
C GLU A 52 -2.06 -2.51 29.95
N GLY A 53 -1.50 -3.32 29.06
CA GLY A 53 -1.27 -4.75 29.23
C GLY A 53 0.22 -5.09 29.34
N ASP A 54 0.52 -6.39 29.45
CA ASP A 54 1.90 -6.88 29.55
C ASP A 54 2.70 -6.66 28.24
N LYS A 55 2.02 -6.74 27.09
CA LYS A 55 2.65 -6.73 25.77
C LYS A 55 2.63 -5.38 25.09
N TYR A 56 1.65 -4.54 25.35
CA TYR A 56 1.44 -3.26 24.68
C TYR A 56 0.65 -2.28 25.53
N VAL A 57 0.69 -1.03 25.09
CA VAL A 57 -0.12 0.08 25.60
C VAL A 57 -0.93 0.67 24.45
N ILE A 58 -2.16 1.10 24.71
CA ILE A 58 -3.00 1.82 23.74
C ILE A 58 -3.29 3.22 24.30
N TYR A 59 -2.96 4.23 23.51
CA TYR A 59 -3.29 5.61 23.78
C TYR A 59 -4.34 6.11 22.80
N LYS A 60 -5.32 6.82 23.28
CA LYS A 60 -6.13 7.74 22.50
C LYS A 60 -5.37 9.07 22.46
N VAL A 61 -5.16 9.58 21.29
CA VAL A 61 -4.34 10.76 21.05
C VAL A 61 -5.15 11.81 20.33
N TYR A 62 -5.02 13.05 20.75
CA TYR A 62 -5.49 14.20 20.02
C TYR A 62 -4.33 15.12 19.74
N PHE A 63 -4.21 15.61 18.52
CA PHE A 63 -3.23 16.63 18.17
C PHE A 63 -3.85 17.68 17.26
N ASP A 64 -3.32 18.89 17.30
CA ASP A 64 -3.75 19.98 16.45
C ASP A 64 -3.12 19.87 15.06
N SER A 65 -3.93 20.16 14.06
CA SER A 65 -3.55 20.23 12.65
C SER A 65 -3.71 21.67 12.14
N VAL A 66 -3.65 21.86 10.83
CA VAL A 66 -3.90 23.15 10.19
C VAL A 66 -5.39 23.50 10.23
N ASN A 67 -5.73 24.74 9.89
CA ASN A 67 -7.10 25.25 9.79
C ASN A 67 -7.92 25.14 11.09
N GLY A 68 -7.26 24.97 12.24
CA GLY A 68 -7.91 24.82 13.56
C GLY A 68 -8.46 23.41 13.81
N GLU A 69 -8.14 22.45 12.95
CA GLU A 69 -8.57 21.07 13.09
C GLU A 69 -7.89 20.38 14.27
N ARG A 70 -8.66 19.55 14.99
CA ARG A 70 -8.21 18.67 16.06
C ARG A 70 -8.38 17.23 15.65
N VAL A 71 -7.29 16.51 15.49
CA VAL A 71 -7.27 15.17 14.91
C VAL A 71 -7.29 14.10 16.00
N PRO A 72 -8.35 13.26 16.05
CA PRO A 72 -8.38 12.08 16.90
C PRO A 72 -7.56 10.95 16.28
N ALA A 73 -6.73 10.29 17.12
CA ALA A 73 -5.90 9.17 16.73
C ALA A 73 -5.91 8.06 17.79
N LEU A 74 -5.53 6.85 17.39
CA LEU A 74 -5.12 5.77 18.29
C LEU A 74 -3.68 5.41 18.04
N LEU A 75 -2.90 5.28 19.12
CA LEU A 75 -1.53 4.80 19.09
C LEU A 75 -1.42 3.50 19.88
N ILE A 76 -0.95 2.44 19.23
CA ILE A 76 -0.62 1.16 19.84
C ILE A 76 0.89 1.05 19.93
N LEU A 77 1.43 0.90 21.14
CA LEU A 77 2.86 0.78 21.42
C LEU A 77 3.18 -0.58 22.05
N PRO A 78 3.88 -1.47 21.36
CA PRO A 78 4.46 -2.67 21.96
C PRO A 78 5.47 -2.35 23.08
N LYS A 79 5.42 -3.11 24.19
CA LYS A 79 6.36 -3.01 25.30
C LYS A 79 7.64 -3.80 25.01
N VAL A 80 8.50 -3.24 24.20
CA VAL A 80 9.79 -3.85 23.79
C VAL A 80 10.96 -2.91 24.12
N LYS A 81 12.18 -3.45 24.14
CA LYS A 81 13.38 -2.65 24.38
C LYS A 81 13.86 -1.97 23.10
N GLY A 82 14.21 -0.70 23.19
CA GLY A 82 14.74 0.08 22.08
C GLY A 82 13.67 0.72 21.23
N LYS A 83 14.09 1.41 20.17
CA LYS A 83 13.18 2.08 19.24
C LYS A 83 12.66 1.10 18.19
N ILE A 84 11.36 1.16 17.94
CA ILE A 84 10.64 0.29 17.00
C ILE A 84 10.15 1.04 15.76
N PRO A 85 9.97 0.36 14.62
CA PRO A 85 9.32 0.93 13.46
C PRO A 85 7.84 1.21 13.75
N CYS A 86 7.28 2.20 13.03
CA CYS A 86 5.87 2.55 13.14
C CYS A 86 5.17 2.38 11.78
N ILE A 87 3.93 1.92 11.81
CA ILE A 87 3.03 1.89 10.66
C ILE A 87 1.94 2.92 10.88
N VAL A 88 1.84 3.88 9.95
CA VAL A 88 0.70 4.78 9.83
C VAL A 88 -0.39 4.06 9.06
N PHE A 89 -1.58 4.02 9.61
CA PHE A 89 -2.74 3.35 9.03
C PHE A 89 -3.87 4.34 8.78
N LEU A 90 -4.52 4.23 7.62
CA LEU A 90 -5.78 4.93 7.35
C LEU A 90 -6.86 3.92 6.99
N HIS A 91 -8.01 4.05 7.66
CA HIS A 91 -9.18 3.22 7.49
C HIS A 91 -9.87 3.40 6.13
N GLY A 92 -10.77 2.48 5.77
CA GLY A 92 -11.65 2.58 4.61
C GLY A 92 -12.82 3.54 4.85
N TYR A 93 -13.59 3.83 3.79
CA TYR A 93 -14.79 4.67 3.90
C TYR A 93 -15.80 4.08 4.90
N GLY A 94 -16.29 4.89 5.79
CA GLY A 94 -17.20 4.50 6.87
C GLY A 94 -16.52 3.86 8.08
N GLY A 95 -15.20 3.61 8.03
CA GLY A 95 -14.38 3.16 9.16
C GLY A 95 -13.96 4.28 10.10
N SER A 96 -13.00 3.98 10.96
CA SER A 96 -12.44 4.93 11.93
C SER A 96 -11.05 4.47 12.39
N LYS A 97 -10.38 5.27 13.23
CA LYS A 97 -9.10 4.89 13.86
C LYS A 97 -9.16 3.59 14.65
N GLU A 98 -10.36 3.19 15.13
CA GLU A 98 -10.58 1.94 15.85
C GLU A 98 -10.36 0.69 14.99
N ASP A 99 -10.31 0.80 13.66
CA ASP A 99 -10.06 -0.31 12.74
C ASP A 99 -8.68 -0.96 12.96
N ILE A 100 -7.75 -0.30 13.66
CA ILE A 100 -6.47 -0.91 14.04
C ILE A 100 -6.54 -1.81 15.28
N LEU A 101 -7.60 -1.73 16.10
CA LEU A 101 -7.69 -2.50 17.36
C LEU A 101 -7.60 -4.01 17.17
N PRO A 102 -8.23 -4.62 16.14
CA PRO A 102 -8.04 -6.05 15.86
C PRO A 102 -6.61 -6.45 15.50
N LEU A 103 -5.74 -5.48 15.15
CA LEU A 103 -4.35 -5.73 14.77
C LEU A 103 -3.38 -5.63 15.96
N THR A 104 -3.87 -5.33 17.18
CA THR A 104 -3.04 -5.03 18.35
C THR A 104 -2.09 -6.15 18.73
N ASP A 105 -2.61 -7.38 18.85
CA ASP A 105 -1.77 -8.55 19.22
C ASP A 105 -0.74 -8.86 18.12
N LEU A 106 -1.12 -8.69 16.86
CA LEU A 106 -0.22 -8.86 15.72
C LEU A 106 0.88 -7.81 15.75
N ALA A 107 0.53 -6.54 15.93
CA ALA A 107 1.49 -5.45 16.03
C ALA A 107 2.48 -5.66 17.19
N ALA A 108 1.98 -6.09 18.35
CA ALA A 108 2.81 -6.38 19.51
C ALA A 108 3.77 -7.55 19.26
N SER A 109 3.29 -8.65 18.68
CA SER A 109 4.11 -9.83 18.39
C SER A 109 5.15 -9.56 17.30
N GLU A 110 4.86 -8.66 16.39
CA GLU A 110 5.75 -8.28 15.28
C GLU A 110 6.56 -7.02 15.61
N GLU A 111 6.44 -6.45 16.81
CA GLU A 111 7.21 -5.29 17.27
C GLU A 111 7.06 -4.05 16.34
N TYR A 112 5.82 -3.72 15.98
CA TYR A 112 5.46 -2.51 15.28
C TYR A 112 4.59 -1.61 16.15
N ALA A 113 4.93 -0.33 16.27
CA ALA A 113 3.95 0.67 16.67
C ALA A 113 2.93 0.85 15.55
N LEU A 114 1.66 1.05 15.89
CA LEU A 114 0.61 1.42 14.93
C LEU A 114 0.00 2.74 15.36
N ILE A 115 -0.21 3.64 14.39
CA ILE A 115 -1.01 4.83 14.57
C ILE A 115 -2.08 4.92 13.49
N ALA A 116 -3.31 5.24 13.87
CA ALA A 116 -4.39 5.54 12.95
C ALA A 116 -5.09 6.83 13.36
N ILE A 117 -5.54 7.61 12.38
CA ILE A 117 -6.36 8.82 12.59
C ILE A 117 -7.78 8.59 12.09
N ASP A 118 -8.73 9.39 12.57
CA ASP A 118 -10.01 9.56 11.90
C ASP A 118 -9.85 10.54 10.73
N ALA A 119 -10.18 10.10 9.51
CA ALA A 119 -10.29 10.98 8.37
C ALA A 119 -11.42 12.02 8.57
N GLU A 120 -11.41 13.10 7.78
CA GLU A 120 -12.52 14.05 7.74
C GLU A 120 -13.86 13.32 7.60
N TYR A 121 -14.86 13.74 8.37
CA TYR A 121 -16.21 13.19 8.41
C TYR A 121 -16.31 11.71 8.80
N HIS A 122 -15.26 11.15 9.43
CA HIS A 122 -15.24 9.77 9.93
C HIS A 122 -14.97 9.72 11.43
N GLY A 123 -15.31 8.60 12.07
CA GLY A 123 -15.04 8.38 13.49
C GLY A 123 -15.61 9.50 14.37
N GLU A 124 -14.77 10.13 15.18
CA GLU A 124 -15.15 11.25 16.06
C GLU A 124 -15.32 12.58 15.30
N ARG A 125 -14.90 12.65 14.04
CA ARG A 125 -15.04 13.83 13.17
C ARG A 125 -16.31 13.79 12.31
N LYS A 126 -17.26 12.90 12.62
CA LYS A 126 -18.53 12.82 11.89
C LYS A 126 -19.35 14.08 12.13
N GLU A 127 -19.82 14.66 11.03
CA GLU A 127 -20.74 15.78 11.00
C GLU A 127 -22.03 15.38 10.25
N GLU A 128 -23.18 15.81 10.79
CA GLU A 128 -24.47 15.52 10.14
C GLU A 128 -24.56 16.21 8.77
N GLY A 129 -24.92 15.44 7.74
CA GLY A 129 -25.05 15.94 6.37
C GLY A 129 -23.74 16.12 5.62
N LYS A 130 -22.59 15.83 6.24
CA LYS A 130 -21.27 15.86 5.60
C LYS A 130 -20.75 14.46 5.26
N ALA A 131 -20.03 14.36 4.16
CA ALA A 131 -19.36 13.12 3.73
C ALA A 131 -18.14 13.44 2.87
N LEU A 132 -17.08 12.65 3.01
CA LEU A 132 -15.84 12.81 2.26
C LEU A 132 -16.07 12.72 0.74
N TYR A 133 -16.98 11.85 0.31
CA TYR A 133 -17.44 11.74 -1.07
C TYR A 133 -18.88 12.26 -1.15
N SER A 134 -19.08 13.46 -1.68
CA SER A 134 -20.36 14.13 -1.73
C SER A 134 -20.61 14.82 -3.07
N THR A 135 -21.81 15.34 -3.26
CA THR A 135 -22.15 16.18 -4.42
C THR A 135 -21.52 17.58 -4.35
N ASP A 136 -21.08 17.99 -3.17
CA ASP A 136 -20.21 19.16 -2.99
C ASP A 136 -18.76 18.75 -3.30
N ILE A 137 -18.39 18.87 -4.57
CA ILE A 137 -17.08 18.45 -5.06
C ILE A 137 -15.97 19.30 -4.42
N GLU A 138 -16.21 20.58 -4.19
CA GLU A 138 -15.22 21.47 -3.56
C GLU A 138 -14.96 21.08 -2.10
N ASP A 139 -16.01 20.78 -1.33
CA ASP A 139 -15.89 20.30 0.04
C ASP A 139 -15.15 18.94 0.09
N SER A 140 -15.47 18.03 -0.84
CA SER A 140 -14.77 16.75 -0.97
C SER A 140 -13.27 16.93 -1.25
N VAL A 141 -12.90 17.85 -2.13
CA VAL A 141 -11.48 18.16 -2.43
C VAL A 141 -10.79 18.71 -1.18
N LYS A 142 -11.39 19.69 -0.50
CA LYS A 142 -10.86 20.29 0.75
C LYS A 142 -10.66 19.25 1.85
N SER A 143 -11.66 18.39 2.06
CA SER A 143 -11.65 17.36 3.10
C SER A 143 -10.58 16.28 2.87
N ILE A 144 -10.36 15.91 1.60
CA ILE A 144 -9.30 14.97 1.23
C ILE A 144 -7.93 15.59 1.44
N ILE A 145 -7.72 16.85 1.02
CA ILE A 145 -6.47 17.59 1.28
C ILE A 145 -6.21 17.67 2.77
N GLN A 146 -7.22 18.07 3.57
CA GLN A 146 -7.11 18.14 5.04
C GLN A 146 -6.72 16.78 5.63
N THR A 147 -7.40 15.70 5.26
CA THR A 147 -7.08 14.34 5.76
C THR A 147 -5.62 13.95 5.46
N VAL A 148 -5.11 14.30 4.27
CA VAL A 148 -3.71 14.01 3.91
C VAL A 148 -2.73 14.86 4.74
N ILE A 149 -3.05 16.12 5.00
CA ILE A 149 -2.25 16.97 5.90
C ILE A 149 -2.28 16.41 7.33
N ASP A 150 -3.43 15.93 7.79
CA ASP A 150 -3.59 15.32 9.13
C ASP A 150 -2.74 14.05 9.29
N LEU A 151 -2.64 13.23 8.23
CA LEU A 151 -1.69 12.11 8.20
C LEU A 151 -0.23 12.59 8.33
N ARG A 152 0.13 13.69 7.69
CA ARG A 152 1.46 14.29 7.80
C ARG A 152 1.71 14.83 9.22
N ARG A 153 0.71 15.42 9.87
CA ARG A 153 0.74 15.85 11.27
C ARG A 153 0.85 14.66 12.23
N ALA A 154 0.21 13.51 11.91
CA ALA A 154 0.42 12.28 12.66
C ALA A 154 1.89 11.82 12.60
N VAL A 155 2.57 12.01 11.46
CA VAL A 155 4.02 11.75 11.36
C VAL A 155 4.83 12.74 12.20
N ASP A 156 4.43 14.03 12.28
CA ASP A 156 5.07 15.01 13.20
C ASP A 156 4.94 14.54 14.65
N TYR A 157 3.76 14.04 15.06
CA TYR A 157 3.57 13.46 16.39
C TYR A 157 4.45 12.22 16.62
N ILE A 158 4.54 11.30 15.65
CA ILE A 158 5.42 10.12 15.73
C ILE A 158 6.88 10.53 16.02
N GLU A 159 7.37 11.60 15.40
CA GLU A 159 8.73 12.09 15.60
C GLU A 159 8.98 12.56 17.04
N THR A 160 7.94 12.91 17.80
CA THR A 160 8.06 13.28 19.23
C THR A 160 8.17 12.08 20.16
N ARG A 161 7.87 10.87 19.69
CA ARG A 161 7.81 9.65 20.52
C ARG A 161 9.18 8.98 20.65
N PRO A 162 9.75 8.91 21.87
CA PRO A 162 11.08 8.33 22.07
C PRO A 162 11.14 6.82 21.80
N GLU A 163 10.00 6.11 21.86
CA GLU A 163 9.88 4.68 21.61
C GLU A 163 9.93 4.33 20.13
N ILE A 164 9.65 5.30 19.25
CA ILE A 164 9.53 5.09 17.81
C ILE A 164 10.80 5.51 17.09
N ASP A 165 11.22 4.72 16.11
CA ASP A 165 12.27 5.09 15.18
C ASP A 165 11.68 5.83 13.98
N SER A 166 11.78 7.13 13.96
CA SER A 166 11.27 8.00 12.89
C SER A 166 11.93 7.76 11.52
N ASN A 167 13.03 7.01 11.45
CA ASN A 167 13.63 6.57 10.19
C ASN A 167 13.03 5.28 9.64
N ARG A 168 12.10 4.64 10.36
CA ARG A 168 11.46 3.38 10.00
C ARG A 168 9.94 3.49 10.09
N ILE A 169 9.37 4.45 9.35
CA ILE A 169 7.94 4.67 9.27
C ILE A 169 7.43 4.07 7.95
N GLY A 170 6.43 3.19 8.05
CA GLY A 170 5.70 2.63 6.92
C GLY A 170 4.26 3.14 6.86
N TYR A 171 3.59 2.88 5.75
CA TYR A 171 2.17 3.18 5.55
C TYR A 171 1.39 1.94 5.10
N VAL A 172 0.21 1.75 5.66
CA VAL A 172 -0.76 0.76 5.19
C VAL A 172 -2.14 1.41 5.12
N GLY A 173 -2.81 1.30 3.98
CA GLY A 173 -4.16 1.80 3.84
C GLY A 173 -4.97 0.96 2.86
N GLY A 174 -6.27 0.79 3.15
CA GLY A 174 -7.19 0.01 2.31
C GLY A 174 -8.34 0.85 1.78
N SER A 175 -8.78 0.61 0.53
CA SER A 175 -9.90 1.31 -0.08
C SER A 175 -9.69 2.83 -0.05
N MET A 176 -10.55 3.60 0.57
CA MET A 176 -10.33 5.04 0.80
C MET A 176 -8.94 5.31 1.38
N GLY A 177 -8.52 4.56 2.42
CA GLY A 177 -7.18 4.70 2.99
C GLY A 177 -6.07 4.39 1.98
N GLY A 178 -6.29 3.49 1.04
CA GLY A 178 -5.34 3.21 -0.05
C GLY A 178 -5.28 4.35 -1.09
N ILE A 179 -6.44 4.93 -1.42
CA ILE A 179 -6.58 6.05 -2.37
C ILE A 179 -5.90 7.30 -1.80
N LEU A 180 -6.31 7.74 -0.61
CA LEU A 180 -5.72 8.90 0.05
C LEU A 180 -4.26 8.64 0.44
N GLY A 181 -3.95 7.38 0.77
CA GLY A 181 -2.59 6.94 1.06
C GLY A 181 -1.63 7.12 -0.10
N ALA A 182 -2.07 6.92 -1.34
CA ALA A 182 -1.24 7.13 -2.52
C ALA A 182 -0.87 8.61 -2.70
N ILE A 183 -1.77 9.54 -2.33
CA ILE A 183 -1.45 10.98 -2.27
C ILE A 183 -0.46 11.22 -1.13
N PHE A 184 -0.81 10.76 0.08
CA PHE A 184 -0.02 10.97 1.30
C PHE A 184 1.44 10.56 1.13
N ILE A 185 1.70 9.34 0.64
CA ILE A 185 3.08 8.86 0.46
C ILE A 185 3.83 9.61 -0.63
N GLY A 186 3.12 10.16 -1.62
CA GLY A 186 3.69 11.00 -2.67
C GLY A 186 4.15 12.37 -2.19
N VAL A 187 3.54 12.90 -1.10
CA VAL A 187 3.86 14.23 -0.53
C VAL A 187 4.56 14.15 0.83
N GLU A 188 4.73 12.95 1.42
CA GLU A 188 5.37 12.74 2.72
C GLU A 188 6.68 11.96 2.58
N PRO A 189 7.85 12.65 2.63
CA PRO A 189 9.14 11.99 2.37
C PRO A 189 9.63 11.09 3.51
N ARG A 190 9.04 11.18 4.72
CA ARG A 190 9.44 10.38 5.89
C ARG A 190 8.94 8.94 5.83
N ILE A 191 7.92 8.63 5.01
CA ILE A 191 7.46 7.27 4.79
C ILE A 191 8.49 6.49 3.97
N LYS A 192 8.91 5.31 4.46
CA LYS A 192 9.99 4.50 3.86
C LYS A 192 9.48 3.35 2.99
N ALA A 193 8.30 2.82 3.30
CA ALA A 193 7.65 1.75 2.55
C ALA A 193 6.13 1.87 2.66
N ALA A 194 5.39 1.45 1.65
CA ALA A 194 3.93 1.53 1.66
C ALA A 194 3.26 0.29 1.10
N ALA A 195 2.14 -0.11 1.70
CA ALA A 195 1.24 -1.13 1.18
C ALA A 195 -0.15 -0.52 0.93
N LEU A 196 -0.59 -0.56 -0.31
CA LEU A 196 -1.87 -0.02 -0.77
C LEU A 196 -2.81 -1.16 -1.15
N LEU A 197 -3.93 -1.28 -0.41
CA LEU A 197 -4.88 -2.38 -0.56
C LEU A 197 -6.14 -1.86 -1.25
N VAL A 198 -6.57 -2.52 -2.33
CA VAL A 198 -7.75 -2.15 -3.12
C VAL A 198 -7.84 -0.64 -3.39
N ALA A 199 -6.68 -0.05 -3.70
CA ALA A 199 -6.53 1.36 -4.03
C ALA A 199 -6.70 1.60 -5.54
N GLY A 200 -7.06 2.81 -5.92
CA GLY A 200 -7.21 3.23 -7.31
C GLY A 200 -6.80 4.67 -7.54
N GLY A 201 -6.60 5.02 -8.79
CA GLY A 201 -6.41 6.39 -9.28
C GLY A 201 -7.27 6.64 -10.52
N ASN A 202 -7.21 7.82 -11.09
CA ASN A 202 -8.17 8.35 -12.05
C ASN A 202 -9.57 8.51 -11.40
N MET A 203 -9.72 9.59 -10.67
CA MET A 203 -10.90 9.83 -9.83
C MET A 203 -12.20 9.87 -10.65
N SER A 204 -12.18 10.44 -11.86
CA SER A 204 -13.36 10.47 -12.73
C SER A 204 -13.76 9.07 -13.22
N LEU A 205 -12.80 8.19 -13.53
CA LEU A 205 -13.04 6.78 -13.84
C LEU A 205 -13.70 6.07 -12.64
N MET A 206 -13.17 6.28 -11.42
CA MET A 206 -13.75 5.70 -10.21
C MET A 206 -15.19 6.18 -10.00
N ILE A 207 -15.49 7.46 -10.18
CA ILE A 207 -16.86 7.98 -10.07
C ILE A 207 -17.74 7.40 -11.19
N ARG A 208 -17.24 7.21 -12.41
CA ARG A 208 -18.00 6.67 -13.51
C ARG A 208 -18.37 5.20 -13.31
N GLU A 209 -17.44 4.36 -12.84
CA GLU A 209 -17.58 2.91 -12.87
C GLU A 209 -17.87 2.27 -11.49
N SER A 210 -17.60 2.97 -10.38
CA SER A 210 -17.73 2.40 -9.04
C SER A 210 -19.18 2.04 -8.69
N GLN A 211 -19.35 0.90 -8.01
CA GLN A 211 -20.60 0.48 -7.38
C GLN A 211 -20.68 0.86 -5.89
N HIS A 212 -19.75 1.70 -5.42
CA HIS A 212 -19.80 2.19 -4.04
C HIS A 212 -21.10 3.01 -3.78
N PRO A 213 -21.81 2.79 -2.65
CA PRO A 213 -23.10 3.44 -2.38
C PRO A 213 -23.07 4.97 -2.37
N ALA A 214 -21.94 5.60 -2.07
CA ALA A 214 -21.79 7.07 -2.10
C ALA A 214 -21.74 7.66 -3.51
N ILE A 215 -21.54 6.85 -4.55
CA ILE A 215 -21.27 7.36 -5.90
C ILE A 215 -22.52 7.68 -6.74
N PRO A 216 -23.63 6.91 -6.68
CA PRO A 216 -24.82 7.22 -7.48
C PRO A 216 -25.36 8.65 -7.33
N PRO A 217 -25.43 9.26 -6.12
CA PRO A 217 -25.82 10.66 -5.97
C PRO A 217 -24.90 11.63 -6.71
N ILE A 218 -23.59 11.37 -6.72
CA ILE A 218 -22.60 12.21 -7.42
C ILE A 218 -22.83 12.13 -8.93
N ARG A 219 -23.02 10.93 -9.50
CA ARG A 219 -23.32 10.77 -10.92
C ARG A 219 -24.61 11.50 -11.33
N GLU A 220 -25.65 11.44 -10.50
CA GLU A 220 -26.90 12.15 -10.77
C GLU A 220 -26.68 13.67 -10.70
N TYR A 221 -25.91 14.16 -9.75
CA TYR A 221 -25.53 15.58 -9.67
C TYR A 221 -24.80 16.05 -10.94
N LEU A 222 -23.81 15.28 -11.43
CA LEU A 222 -23.11 15.59 -12.68
C LEU A 222 -24.06 15.66 -13.86
N ARG A 223 -24.96 14.68 -13.97
CA ARG A 223 -25.96 14.62 -15.05
C ARG A 223 -26.90 15.84 -15.03
N LEU A 224 -27.40 16.23 -13.85
CA LEU A 224 -28.32 17.36 -13.71
C LEU A 224 -27.67 18.71 -13.98
N ASN A 225 -26.37 18.84 -13.72
CA ASN A 225 -25.62 20.08 -13.92
C ASN A 225 -24.84 20.09 -15.25
N ASN A 226 -25.01 19.08 -16.12
CA ASN A 226 -24.30 18.91 -17.39
C ASN A 226 -22.76 18.96 -17.25
N ILE A 227 -22.20 18.42 -16.16
CA ILE A 227 -20.78 18.33 -15.93
C ILE A 227 -20.26 17.06 -16.60
N SER A 228 -19.32 17.19 -17.52
CA SER A 228 -18.66 16.06 -18.17
C SER A 228 -17.64 15.37 -17.23
N TYR A 229 -17.24 14.13 -17.54
CA TYR A 229 -16.21 13.45 -16.77
C TYR A 229 -14.82 14.08 -16.96
N GLU A 230 -14.57 14.75 -18.05
CA GLU A 230 -13.36 15.54 -18.30
C GLU A 230 -13.30 16.78 -17.42
N GLU A 231 -14.41 17.51 -17.31
CA GLU A 231 -14.53 18.66 -16.38
C GLU A 231 -14.39 18.19 -14.94
N LEU A 232 -15.09 17.09 -14.57
CA LEU A 232 -14.95 16.51 -13.24
C LEU A 232 -13.50 16.13 -12.93
N GLN A 233 -12.79 15.50 -13.87
CA GLN A 233 -11.38 15.14 -13.67
C GLN A 233 -10.54 16.37 -13.37
N SER A 234 -10.73 17.45 -14.11
CA SER A 234 -10.01 18.71 -13.86
C SER A 234 -10.28 19.29 -12.47
N MET A 235 -11.52 19.11 -11.94
CA MET A 235 -11.85 19.52 -10.58
C MET A 235 -11.20 18.59 -9.53
N LEU A 236 -10.97 17.33 -9.85
CA LEU A 236 -10.43 16.30 -8.96
C LEU A 236 -8.91 16.09 -9.10
N ASP A 237 -8.26 16.67 -10.12
CA ASP A 237 -6.80 16.55 -10.32
C ASP A 237 -5.99 16.93 -9.06
N PRO A 238 -6.38 17.94 -8.25
CA PRO A 238 -5.69 18.25 -6.99
C PRO A 238 -5.64 17.11 -5.98
N ILE A 239 -6.55 16.12 -6.09
CA ILE A 239 -6.69 14.98 -5.19
C ILE A 239 -6.64 13.65 -5.92
N ASP A 240 -6.27 13.63 -7.21
CA ASP A 240 -6.13 12.35 -7.91
C ASP A 240 -4.81 11.66 -7.54
N PRO A 241 -4.84 10.45 -6.97
CA PRO A 241 -3.65 9.71 -6.58
C PRO A 241 -2.62 9.51 -7.69
N ILE A 242 -3.06 9.48 -8.95
CA ILE A 242 -2.17 9.34 -10.12
C ILE A 242 -1.13 10.46 -10.18
N ASN A 243 -1.51 11.67 -9.77
CA ASN A 243 -0.64 12.84 -9.82
C ASN A 243 0.46 12.84 -8.75
N PHE A 244 0.37 11.94 -7.75
CA PHE A 244 1.27 11.93 -6.59
C PHE A 244 2.10 10.65 -6.45
N ILE A 245 1.54 9.50 -6.81
CA ILE A 245 2.15 8.19 -6.51
C ILE A 245 3.55 8.03 -7.12
N GLY A 246 3.81 8.68 -8.26
CA GLY A 246 5.12 8.69 -8.91
C GLY A 246 6.23 9.29 -8.04
N ASN A 247 5.89 10.27 -7.21
CA ASN A 247 6.82 10.98 -6.32
C ASN A 247 7.29 10.09 -5.14
N PHE A 248 6.65 8.94 -4.91
CA PHE A 248 7.09 8.00 -3.89
C PHE A 248 8.40 7.29 -4.25
N SER A 249 8.71 7.11 -5.53
CA SER A 249 10.00 6.54 -5.97
C SER A 249 11.20 7.37 -5.45
N PRO A 250 12.32 6.74 -5.07
CA PRO A 250 12.66 5.32 -5.17
C PRO A 250 12.27 4.49 -3.92
N ARG A 251 11.29 4.91 -3.15
CA ARG A 251 10.78 4.18 -1.98
C ARG A 251 9.86 3.05 -2.42
N PRO A 252 9.94 1.84 -1.80
CA PRO A 252 9.20 0.68 -2.26
C PRO A 252 7.71 0.75 -1.92
N VAL A 253 6.85 0.37 -2.87
CA VAL A 253 5.41 0.26 -2.70
C VAL A 253 4.90 -1.09 -3.18
N VAL A 254 3.98 -1.69 -2.40
CA VAL A 254 3.28 -2.92 -2.78
C VAL A 254 1.77 -2.67 -2.89
N PHE A 255 1.20 -3.17 -3.98
CA PHE A 255 -0.23 -3.09 -4.26
C PHE A 255 -0.87 -4.47 -4.08
N HIS A 256 -2.04 -4.51 -3.45
CA HIS A 256 -2.88 -5.69 -3.33
C HIS A 256 -4.24 -5.37 -3.94
N LEU A 257 -4.57 -5.96 -5.09
CA LEU A 257 -5.72 -5.59 -5.91
C LEU A 257 -6.62 -6.80 -6.21
N GLY A 258 -7.94 -6.58 -6.20
CA GLY A 258 -8.93 -7.58 -6.58
C GLY A 258 -9.24 -7.50 -8.07
N LYS A 259 -9.19 -8.65 -8.77
CA LYS A 259 -9.46 -8.71 -10.23
C LYS A 259 -10.90 -8.33 -10.58
N TYR A 260 -11.83 -8.53 -9.64
CA TYR A 260 -13.26 -8.32 -9.85
C TYR A 260 -13.79 -7.21 -8.96
N ASP A 261 -12.91 -6.31 -8.50
CA ASP A 261 -13.30 -5.17 -7.67
C ASP A 261 -14.19 -4.21 -8.48
N ARG A 262 -15.37 -3.91 -7.91
CA ARG A 262 -16.35 -2.98 -8.47
C ARG A 262 -16.61 -1.79 -7.54
N ILE A 263 -16.03 -1.79 -6.35
CA ILE A 263 -16.07 -0.67 -5.42
C ILE A 263 -14.96 0.33 -5.78
N VAL A 264 -13.72 -0.16 -5.85
CA VAL A 264 -12.62 0.53 -6.52
C VAL A 264 -12.35 -0.27 -7.80
N PRO A 265 -12.79 0.19 -8.97
CA PRO A 265 -12.67 -0.59 -10.20
C PRO A 265 -11.25 -1.09 -10.43
N ALA A 266 -11.11 -2.37 -10.80
CA ALA A 266 -9.79 -2.99 -11.02
C ALA A 266 -8.92 -2.19 -12.02
N GLU A 267 -9.55 -1.55 -13.02
CA GLU A 267 -8.87 -0.66 -13.97
C GLU A 267 -8.25 0.56 -13.26
N ALA A 268 -8.95 1.15 -12.28
CA ALA A 268 -8.42 2.28 -11.51
C ALA A 268 -7.19 1.87 -10.69
N GLY A 269 -7.21 0.66 -10.12
CA GLY A 269 -6.06 0.06 -9.43
C GLY A 269 -4.88 -0.17 -10.38
N GLU A 270 -5.14 -0.66 -11.58
CA GLU A 270 -4.12 -0.86 -12.62
C GLU A 270 -3.51 0.48 -13.07
N GLN A 271 -4.33 1.51 -13.25
CA GLN A 271 -3.84 2.85 -13.62
C GLN A 271 -2.96 3.43 -12.52
N LEU A 272 -3.37 3.33 -11.24
CA LEU A 272 -2.55 3.77 -10.13
C LEU A 272 -1.19 3.04 -10.09
N TYR A 273 -1.20 1.71 -10.24
CA TYR A 273 0.02 0.92 -10.31
C TYR A 273 0.93 1.35 -11.46
N LYS A 274 0.39 1.62 -12.66
CA LYS A 274 1.16 2.07 -13.83
C LYS A 274 1.89 3.40 -13.56
N HIS A 275 1.25 4.32 -12.85
CA HIS A 275 1.82 5.65 -12.54
C HIS A 275 2.81 5.63 -11.36
N ALA A 276 2.80 4.59 -10.52
CA ALA A 276 3.80 4.43 -9.48
C ALA A 276 5.19 4.23 -10.09
N GLY A 277 6.21 4.87 -9.50
CA GLY A 277 7.61 4.64 -9.85
C GLY A 277 8.17 3.36 -9.21
N GLU A 278 9.35 2.94 -9.68
CA GLU A 278 10.07 1.79 -9.10
C GLU A 278 10.77 2.15 -7.78
N PRO A 279 10.95 1.17 -6.86
CA PRO A 279 10.51 -0.23 -6.93
C PRO A 279 9.04 -0.42 -6.51
N LYS A 280 8.28 -1.12 -7.33
CA LYS A 280 6.88 -1.42 -7.09
C LYS A 280 6.56 -2.90 -7.31
N THR A 281 5.60 -3.42 -6.57
CA THR A 281 5.11 -4.80 -6.71
C THR A 281 3.59 -4.80 -6.70
N VAL A 282 2.94 -5.69 -7.45
CA VAL A 282 1.50 -5.88 -7.40
C VAL A 282 1.13 -7.34 -7.22
N TYR A 283 0.17 -7.60 -6.35
CA TYR A 283 -0.49 -8.89 -6.17
C TYR A 283 -1.95 -8.78 -6.60
N TRP A 284 -2.33 -9.56 -7.60
CA TRP A 284 -3.70 -9.67 -8.05
C TRP A 284 -4.37 -10.90 -7.43
N TYR A 285 -5.55 -10.69 -6.84
CA TYR A 285 -6.33 -11.74 -6.20
C TYR A 285 -7.58 -12.07 -7.02
N ASP A 286 -7.98 -13.35 -7.06
CA ASP A 286 -9.24 -13.78 -7.65
C ASP A 286 -10.41 -13.45 -6.71
N SER A 287 -10.59 -12.18 -6.42
CA SER A 287 -11.58 -11.62 -5.50
C SER A 287 -12.08 -10.27 -5.99
N GLY A 288 -13.16 -9.78 -5.39
CA GLY A 288 -13.62 -8.39 -5.51
C GLY A 288 -12.89 -7.48 -4.52
N HIS A 289 -13.64 -6.52 -3.94
CA HIS A 289 -13.11 -5.57 -2.97
C HIS A 289 -12.62 -6.22 -1.66
N ASN A 290 -13.21 -7.35 -1.29
CA ASN A 290 -12.78 -8.12 -0.12
C ASN A 290 -11.65 -9.07 -0.49
N LEU A 291 -10.43 -8.73 -0.09
CA LEU A 291 -9.23 -9.54 -0.31
C LEU A 291 -9.14 -10.69 0.71
N PRO A 292 -8.36 -11.75 0.44
CA PRO A 292 -8.05 -12.81 1.41
C PRO A 292 -7.09 -12.28 2.50
N LEU A 293 -7.67 -11.69 3.56
CA LEU A 293 -6.94 -10.87 4.54
C LEU A 293 -5.74 -11.56 5.18
N GLU A 294 -5.83 -12.87 5.48
CA GLU A 294 -4.71 -13.63 6.07
C GLU A 294 -3.48 -13.65 5.14
N LEU A 295 -3.70 -13.88 3.84
CA LEU A 295 -2.62 -13.89 2.84
C LEU A 295 -2.09 -12.47 2.61
N VAL A 296 -2.98 -11.47 2.56
CA VAL A 296 -2.59 -10.06 2.43
C VAL A 296 -1.73 -9.65 3.62
N ALA A 297 -2.17 -9.93 4.84
CA ALA A 297 -1.42 -9.62 6.06
C ALA A 297 -0.04 -10.28 6.08
N ALA A 298 0.06 -11.56 5.68
CA ALA A 298 1.34 -12.26 5.57
C ALA A 298 2.30 -11.55 4.61
N ARG A 299 1.83 -11.17 3.41
CA ARG A 299 2.62 -10.46 2.39
C ARG A 299 3.01 -9.05 2.82
N VAL A 300 2.08 -8.32 3.42
CA VAL A 300 2.35 -6.96 3.94
C VAL A 300 3.39 -7.00 5.03
N LEU A 301 3.30 -7.94 5.99
CA LEU A 301 4.29 -8.08 7.06
C LEU A 301 5.66 -8.51 6.54
N ASP A 302 5.73 -9.47 5.61
CA ASP A 302 6.99 -9.87 4.99
C ASP A 302 7.65 -8.69 4.24
N PHE A 303 6.84 -7.88 3.54
CA PHE A 303 7.29 -6.67 2.88
C PHE A 303 7.78 -5.61 3.88
N MET A 304 7.00 -5.30 4.93
CA MET A 304 7.37 -4.30 5.93
C MET A 304 8.61 -4.74 6.74
N ASP A 305 8.73 -6.02 7.09
CA ASP A 305 9.91 -6.55 7.78
C ASP A 305 11.17 -6.40 6.91
N LYS A 306 11.05 -6.64 5.61
CA LYS A 306 12.17 -6.45 4.67
C LYS A 306 12.58 -4.99 4.60
N GLU A 307 11.63 -4.07 4.43
CA GLU A 307 11.92 -2.67 4.13
C GLU A 307 12.19 -1.82 5.39
N LEU A 308 11.53 -2.11 6.52
CA LEU A 308 11.68 -1.32 7.75
C LEU A 308 12.62 -1.96 8.79
N LYS A 309 12.79 -3.28 8.77
CA LYS A 309 13.66 -3.99 9.73
C LYS A 309 14.88 -4.64 9.06
N GLY A 310 15.00 -4.58 7.73
CA GLY A 310 16.08 -5.22 6.99
C GLY A 310 16.06 -6.75 7.05
N ARG A 311 14.94 -7.35 7.50
CA ARG A 311 14.79 -8.81 7.57
C ARG A 311 14.66 -9.40 6.17
N ARG A 312 15.50 -10.38 5.83
CA ARG A 312 15.49 -11.10 4.54
C ARG A 312 15.42 -12.59 4.79
N PRO A 313 14.25 -13.12 5.21
CA PRO A 313 14.11 -14.54 5.50
C PRO A 313 14.34 -15.37 4.22
N MET A 314 14.75 -16.62 4.40
CA MET A 314 14.71 -17.60 3.32
C MET A 314 13.25 -17.85 2.92
N PHE A 315 13.02 -18.24 1.67
CA PHE A 315 11.66 -18.43 1.13
C PHE A 315 10.73 -19.24 2.05
N TYR A 316 11.22 -20.35 2.61
CA TYR A 316 10.43 -21.24 3.51
C TYR A 316 10.20 -20.65 4.92
N GLU A 317 10.83 -19.53 5.25
CA GLU A 317 10.65 -18.82 6.53
C GLU A 317 9.61 -17.72 6.44
N THR A 318 9.25 -17.31 5.20
CA THR A 318 8.27 -16.24 4.98
C THR A 318 6.89 -16.63 5.52
N ARG A 319 6.12 -15.62 5.95
CA ARG A 319 4.73 -15.81 6.41
C ARG A 319 3.85 -16.28 5.24
N GLU A 320 4.10 -15.77 4.04
CA GLU A 320 3.40 -16.22 2.83
C GLU A 320 3.60 -17.72 2.59
N PHE A 321 4.83 -18.23 2.66
CA PHE A 321 5.08 -19.67 2.52
C PHE A 321 4.37 -20.47 3.61
N LYS A 322 4.46 -20.03 4.88
CA LYS A 322 3.78 -20.70 6.01
C LYS A 322 2.27 -20.72 5.83
N TYR A 323 1.67 -19.66 5.33
CA TYR A 323 0.24 -19.60 4.99
C TYR A 323 -0.14 -20.69 3.97
N TRP A 324 0.59 -20.79 2.86
CA TRP A 324 0.34 -21.79 1.84
C TRP A 324 0.62 -23.20 2.35
N PHE A 325 1.70 -23.39 3.09
CA PHE A 325 2.07 -24.68 3.67
C PHE A 325 0.99 -25.21 4.61
N SER A 326 0.49 -24.40 5.54
CA SER A 326 -0.55 -24.80 6.49
C SER A 326 -1.88 -25.13 5.81
N ARG A 327 -2.20 -24.44 4.71
CA ARG A 327 -3.50 -24.58 4.03
C ARG A 327 -3.56 -25.74 3.06
N TYR A 328 -2.44 -26.04 2.39
CA TYR A 328 -2.40 -27.05 1.32
C TYR A 328 -1.68 -28.35 1.72
N ILE A 329 -0.89 -28.37 2.77
CA ILE A 329 -0.22 -29.55 3.25
C ILE A 329 -0.99 -30.08 4.47
N THR A 330 -2.04 -30.83 4.19
CA THR A 330 -2.76 -31.58 5.22
C THR A 330 -1.89 -32.69 5.81
N SER A 331 -2.21 -33.14 7.02
CA SER A 331 -1.52 -34.27 7.66
C SER A 331 -1.48 -35.50 6.76
N SER A 332 -2.53 -35.74 5.98
CA SER A 332 -2.61 -36.84 4.99
C SER A 332 -1.56 -36.66 3.88
N THR A 333 -1.36 -35.45 3.35
CA THR A 333 -0.36 -35.17 2.33
C THR A 333 1.06 -35.38 2.84
N ILE A 334 1.33 -34.93 4.09
CA ILE A 334 2.62 -35.16 4.77
C ILE A 334 2.86 -36.67 4.93
N THR A 335 1.85 -37.43 5.39
CA THR A 335 1.95 -38.87 5.54
C THR A 335 2.27 -39.54 4.20
N VAL A 336 1.60 -39.16 3.11
CA VAL A 336 1.87 -39.73 1.78
C VAL A 336 3.29 -39.41 1.33
N ILE A 337 3.77 -38.17 1.50
CA ILE A 337 5.14 -37.78 1.15
C ILE A 337 6.17 -38.58 1.96
N VAL A 338 5.96 -38.73 3.29
CA VAL A 338 6.84 -39.50 4.15
C VAL A 338 6.85 -40.97 3.75
N VAL A 339 5.71 -41.58 3.44
CA VAL A 339 5.61 -42.97 2.95
C VAL A 339 6.35 -43.13 1.62
N LEU A 340 6.20 -42.19 0.67
CA LEU A 340 6.90 -42.26 -0.59
C LEU A 340 8.44 -42.12 -0.42
N LEU A 341 8.90 -41.24 0.46
CA LEU A 341 10.32 -41.10 0.77
C LEU A 341 10.89 -42.37 1.45
N LEU A 342 10.16 -42.95 2.37
CA LEU A 342 10.56 -44.20 3.04
C LEU A 342 10.60 -45.39 2.06
N THR A 343 9.60 -45.52 1.19
CA THR A 343 9.59 -46.55 0.14
C THR A 343 10.71 -46.38 -0.85
N TYR A 344 11.03 -45.13 -1.26
CA TYR A 344 12.17 -44.85 -2.12
C TYR A 344 13.50 -45.21 -1.45
N ALA A 345 13.70 -44.83 -0.19
CA ALA A 345 14.91 -45.12 0.55
C ALA A 345 15.08 -46.65 0.78
N LEU A 346 13.97 -47.34 1.06
CA LEU A 346 13.97 -48.83 1.25
C LEU A 346 14.31 -49.53 -0.07
N ARG A 347 13.69 -49.08 -1.19
CA ARG A 347 13.99 -49.61 -2.54
C ARG A 347 15.48 -49.44 -2.91
N ARG A 348 16.07 -48.28 -2.58
CA ARG A 348 17.50 -48.02 -2.82
C ARG A 348 18.41 -48.93 -1.98
N LYS A 349 18.06 -49.18 -0.70
CA LYS A 349 18.78 -50.12 0.16
C LYS A 349 18.70 -51.56 -0.34
N ILE A 350 17.51 -52.01 -0.71
CA ILE A 350 17.30 -53.34 -1.30
C ILE A 350 18.10 -53.54 -2.58
N THR A 351 18.04 -52.56 -3.50
CA THR A 351 18.78 -52.63 -4.76
C THR A 351 20.31 -52.67 -4.52
N SER A 352 20.79 -51.93 -3.51
CA SER A 352 22.20 -51.97 -3.12
C SER A 352 22.61 -53.32 -2.53
N ALA A 353 21.79 -53.88 -1.66
CA ALA A 353 22.00 -55.20 -1.07
C ALA A 353 22.01 -56.30 -2.12
N VAL A 354 21.03 -56.32 -3.03
CA VAL A 354 20.98 -57.25 -4.17
C VAL A 354 22.20 -57.13 -5.05
N ARG A 355 22.68 -55.93 -5.37
CA ARG A 355 23.91 -55.77 -6.11
C ARG A 355 25.16 -56.32 -5.40
N ARG A 356 25.26 -56.19 -4.07
CA ARG A 356 26.33 -56.76 -3.27
C ARG A 356 26.29 -58.29 -3.27
N ILE A 357 25.10 -58.88 -3.13
CA ILE A 357 24.94 -60.34 -3.18
C ILE A 357 25.32 -60.86 -4.56
N LEU A 358 24.85 -60.24 -5.65
CA LEU A 358 25.19 -60.65 -7.01
C LEU A 358 26.71 -60.46 -7.32
N ALA A 359 27.35 -59.44 -6.75
CA ALA A 359 28.79 -59.27 -6.88
C ALA A 359 29.57 -60.37 -6.12
N TYR A 360 29.07 -60.76 -4.93
CA TYR A 360 29.67 -61.84 -4.13
C TYR A 360 29.50 -63.20 -4.81
N THR A 361 28.32 -63.53 -5.35
CA THR A 361 28.11 -64.78 -6.10
C THR A 361 28.95 -64.88 -7.37
N ARG A 362 29.17 -63.75 -8.08
CA ARG A 362 30.09 -63.75 -9.25
C ARG A 362 31.54 -63.99 -8.87
N SER A 363 32.02 -63.57 -7.71
CA SER A 363 33.40 -63.83 -7.27
C SER A 363 33.64 -65.30 -6.94
N PHE A 364 32.62 -66.10 -6.62
CA PHE A 364 32.72 -67.54 -6.41
C PHE A 364 32.68 -68.36 -7.73
N GLN A 365 32.13 -67.80 -8.83
CA GLN A 365 32.04 -68.52 -10.10
C GLN A 365 33.34 -68.39 -10.95
N TYR A 366 34.21 -67.47 -10.63
CA TYR A 366 35.43 -67.22 -11.42
C TYR A 366 36.75 -67.35 -10.59
N GLY A 367 36.67 -67.93 -9.39
CA GLY A 367 37.81 -68.17 -8.48
C GLY A 367 38.09 -69.65 -8.22
N GLY A 368 37.87 -70.51 -9.25
CA GLY A 368 38.20 -71.94 -9.23
C GLY A 368 39.20 -72.28 -10.33
#